data_15e9c4a55dbde14ab5e1d00a975d9546
#
_entry.id   15e9c4a55dbde14ab5e1d00a975d9546
#
_cell.length_a   1.000
_cell.length_b   1.000
_cell.length_c   1.000
_cell.angle_alpha   90.00
_cell.angle_beta   90.00
_cell.angle_gamma   90.00
#
_symmetry.space_group_name_H-M   'P 1'
#
loop_
_entity.id
_entity.type
_entity.pdbx_description
1 polymer ?
#
loop_
_entity_poly.entity_id
_entity_poly.type
_entity_poly.pdbx_seq_one_letter_code
_entity_poly.pdbx_strand_id
1 'polypeptide(L)'
;MVYLVDDETVVREALAWLLRSRRLLSEGYGHAEAFEAFLATRDLVADWPDAPVCLLLDVRMPGTSGLVLIERLIERGLIELMPVIFLTGHGDVPTAVAAVKRGAFDFVEKPFSDNALVDRVQQALAASSEAITRRRARQLRQQSLAELTEREREVMTRVIAGLANKLIADELDISVRTVEVHRARLFDKMSVRSAVELANLLREADG
;
A
#
# COMPACT_ATOMS: atom_id res chain seq x y z
N MET A 1 8.47 7.85 7.38
CA MET A 1 7.81 8.96 8.10
C MET A 1 6.80 8.38 9.07
N VAL A 2 6.71 8.91 10.31
CA VAL A 2 5.72 8.50 11.33
C VAL A 2 4.80 9.68 11.59
N TYR A 3 3.51 9.50 11.34
CA TYR A 3 2.50 10.48 11.72
C TYR A 3 2.04 10.22 13.15
N LEU A 4 1.87 11.28 13.94
CA LEU A 4 1.45 11.23 15.34
C LEU A 4 0.12 11.98 15.46
N VAL A 5 -0.95 11.30 15.86
CA VAL A 5 -2.24 11.95 16.13
C VAL A 5 -2.64 11.65 17.57
N ASP A 6 -2.52 12.66 18.42
CA ASP A 6 -2.76 12.60 19.87
C ASP A 6 -3.09 14.04 20.33
N ASP A 7 -4.06 14.26 21.18
CA ASP A 7 -4.44 15.62 21.61
C ASP A 7 -3.49 16.19 22.66
N GLU A 8 -2.75 15.34 23.36
CA GLU A 8 -1.78 15.75 24.36
C GLU A 8 -0.45 16.19 23.74
N THR A 9 -0.16 17.50 23.76
CA THR A 9 1.10 18.05 23.21
C THR A 9 2.34 17.41 23.82
N VAL A 10 2.33 17.18 25.13
CA VAL A 10 3.45 16.58 25.85
C VAL A 10 3.75 15.15 25.34
N VAL A 11 2.72 14.36 25.05
CA VAL A 11 2.85 13.01 24.48
C VAL A 11 3.44 13.09 23.06
N ARG A 12 2.90 13.98 22.23
CA ARG A 12 3.43 14.18 20.86
C ARG A 12 4.89 14.57 20.83
N GLU A 13 5.29 15.52 21.71
CA GLU A 13 6.69 15.98 21.80
C GLU A 13 7.62 14.86 22.30
N ALA A 14 7.21 14.11 23.32
CA ALA A 14 7.97 12.97 23.83
C ALA A 14 8.17 11.89 22.75
N LEU A 15 7.10 11.55 22.03
CA LEU A 15 7.16 10.60 20.90
C LEU A 15 8.05 11.10 19.78
N ALA A 16 7.94 12.36 19.41
CA ALA A 16 8.77 12.96 18.37
C ALA A 16 10.26 12.94 18.75
N TRP A 17 10.57 13.21 20.01
CA TRP A 17 11.95 13.11 20.54
C TRP A 17 12.47 11.66 20.51
N LEU A 18 11.66 10.70 20.98
CA LEU A 18 12.00 9.27 20.93
C LEU A 18 12.27 8.80 19.50
N LEU A 19 11.37 9.09 18.57
CA LEU A 19 11.52 8.70 17.16
C LEU A 19 12.77 9.33 16.52
N ARG A 20 13.00 10.62 16.80
CA ARG A 20 14.20 11.33 16.31
C ARG A 20 15.50 10.69 16.84
N SER A 21 15.53 10.24 18.11
CA SER A 21 16.69 9.53 18.70
C SER A 21 17.01 8.22 17.97
N ARG A 22 16.00 7.65 17.29
CA ARG A 22 16.13 6.44 16.47
C ARG A 22 16.23 6.73 14.97
N ARG A 23 16.48 7.99 14.59
CA ARG A 23 16.58 8.48 13.20
C ARG A 23 15.29 8.29 12.38
N LEU A 24 14.15 8.25 13.05
CA LEU A 24 12.84 8.23 12.42
C LEU A 24 12.27 9.65 12.38
N LEU A 25 11.83 10.08 11.19
CA LEU A 25 11.15 11.35 11.03
C LEU A 25 9.70 11.22 11.48
N SER A 26 9.19 12.25 12.16
CA SER A 26 7.80 12.27 12.59
C SER A 26 7.17 13.64 12.36
N GLU A 27 5.84 13.64 12.22
CA GLU A 27 5.01 14.83 12.10
C GLU A 27 3.76 14.66 12.98
N GLY A 28 3.43 15.67 13.80
CA GLY A 28 2.40 15.58 14.83
C GLY A 28 1.18 16.44 14.53
N TYR A 29 0.00 15.91 14.82
CA TYR A 29 -1.31 16.54 14.67
C TYR A 29 -2.06 16.45 16.01
N GLY A 30 -2.64 17.55 16.46
CA GLY A 30 -3.31 17.63 17.77
C GLY A 30 -4.73 17.05 17.77
N HIS A 31 -5.31 16.73 16.63
CA HIS A 31 -6.64 16.16 16.52
C HIS A 31 -6.84 15.52 15.12
N ALA A 32 -7.82 14.64 15.02
CA ALA A 32 -8.09 13.87 13.81
C ALA A 32 -8.37 14.74 12.59
N GLU A 33 -9.13 15.83 12.75
CA GLU A 33 -9.51 16.73 11.67
C GLU A 33 -8.30 17.42 11.05
N ALA A 34 -7.29 17.79 11.83
CA ALA A 34 -6.05 18.36 11.30
C ALA A 34 -5.29 17.37 10.44
N PHE A 35 -5.25 16.10 10.86
CA PHE A 35 -4.65 15.03 10.06
C PHE A 35 -5.45 14.72 8.79
N GLU A 36 -6.79 14.69 8.87
CA GLU A 36 -7.65 14.54 7.70
C GLU A 36 -7.49 15.70 6.69
N ALA A 37 -7.40 16.93 7.19
CA ALA A 37 -7.12 18.10 6.35
C ALA A 37 -5.77 17.98 5.64
N PHE A 38 -4.72 17.53 6.33
CA PHE A 38 -3.43 17.23 5.72
C PHE A 38 -3.56 16.17 4.62
N LEU A 39 -4.25 15.06 4.89
CA LEU A 39 -4.48 14.01 3.89
C LEU A 39 -5.30 14.51 2.68
N ALA A 40 -6.21 15.45 2.89
CA ALA A 40 -7.02 16.03 1.81
C ALA A 40 -6.23 16.94 0.86
N THR A 41 -5.08 17.50 1.29
CA THR A 41 -4.21 18.30 0.44
C THR A 41 -3.37 17.48 -0.54
N ARG A 42 -3.42 16.14 -0.45
CA ARG A 42 -2.64 15.22 -1.27
C ARG A 42 -3.54 14.40 -2.17
N ASP A 43 -3.15 14.21 -3.40
CA ASP A 43 -3.74 13.15 -4.22
C ASP A 43 -3.18 11.81 -3.75
N LEU A 44 -3.90 11.16 -2.83
CA LEU A 44 -3.48 9.91 -2.22
C LEU A 44 -3.43 8.73 -3.22
N VAL A 45 -3.92 8.93 -4.42
CA VAL A 45 -3.86 7.94 -5.50
C VAL A 45 -2.62 8.16 -6.37
N ALA A 46 -2.32 9.42 -6.73
CA ALA A 46 -1.19 9.76 -7.59
C ALA A 46 0.09 10.09 -6.78
N ASP A 47 -0.06 10.76 -5.63
CA ASP A 47 1.05 11.37 -4.87
C ASP A 47 1.35 10.65 -3.54
N TRP A 48 1.00 9.36 -3.41
CA TRP A 48 1.41 8.63 -2.22
C TRP A 48 2.94 8.67 -2.08
N PRO A 49 3.48 9.02 -0.89
CA PRO A 49 4.92 9.14 -0.72
C PRO A 49 5.62 7.81 -1.06
N ASP A 50 6.73 7.93 -1.77
CA ASP A 50 7.60 6.82 -2.14
C ASP A 50 8.30 6.17 -0.95
N ALA A 51 8.25 6.83 0.20
CA ALA A 51 8.84 6.39 1.44
C ALA A 51 7.81 5.74 2.36
N PRO A 52 8.19 4.70 3.12
CA PRO A 52 7.29 4.05 4.06
C PRO A 52 6.74 5.02 5.10
N VAL A 53 5.47 4.85 5.46
CA VAL A 53 4.78 5.65 6.46
C VAL A 53 4.02 4.76 7.44
N CYS A 54 3.82 5.23 8.67
CA CYS A 54 2.87 4.65 9.62
C CYS A 54 2.22 5.75 10.45
N LEU A 55 1.11 5.43 11.08
CA LEU A 55 0.36 6.32 11.95
C LEU A 55 0.36 5.77 13.39
N LEU A 56 0.85 6.59 14.33
CA LEU A 56 0.57 6.39 15.77
C LEU A 56 -0.65 7.24 16.12
N LEU A 57 -1.69 6.59 16.62
CA LEU A 57 -3.01 7.18 16.80
C LEU A 57 -3.51 6.96 18.21
N ASP A 58 -3.77 8.03 18.93
CA ASP A 58 -4.45 7.92 20.21
C ASP A 58 -5.92 7.50 20.02
N VAL A 59 -6.41 6.64 20.89
CA VAL A 59 -7.79 6.15 20.85
C VAL A 59 -8.77 7.25 21.27
N ARG A 60 -8.43 7.98 22.33
CA ARG A 60 -9.33 8.95 22.95
C ARG A 60 -8.87 10.37 22.70
N MET A 61 -9.54 11.04 21.79
CA MET A 61 -9.31 12.45 21.50
C MET A 61 -10.63 13.22 21.55
N PRO A 62 -10.61 14.50 21.95
CA PRO A 62 -11.77 15.39 21.83
C PRO A 62 -12.23 15.49 20.37
N GLY A 63 -13.53 15.58 20.13
CA GLY A 63 -14.09 15.61 18.78
C GLY A 63 -14.13 14.24 18.13
N THR A 64 -13.39 14.06 17.05
CA THR A 64 -13.29 12.77 16.34
C THR A 64 -12.29 11.85 17.06
N SER A 65 -12.78 10.72 17.58
CA SER A 65 -11.93 9.72 18.22
C SER A 65 -11.03 9.00 17.20
N GLY A 66 -9.93 8.40 17.68
CA GLY A 66 -9.05 7.59 16.82
C GLY A 66 -9.75 6.42 16.13
N LEU A 67 -10.81 5.88 16.75
CA LEU A 67 -11.61 4.80 16.17
C LEU A 67 -12.41 5.27 14.94
N VAL A 68 -12.99 6.45 15.02
CA VAL A 68 -13.71 7.05 13.87
C VAL A 68 -12.72 7.40 12.76
N LEU A 69 -11.54 7.91 13.12
CA LEU A 69 -10.51 8.22 12.13
C LEU A 69 -10.05 6.95 11.38
N ILE A 70 -9.76 5.85 12.08
CA ILE A 70 -9.32 4.64 11.39
C ILE A 70 -10.42 4.08 10.46
N GLU A 71 -11.70 4.12 10.83
CA GLU A 71 -12.80 3.69 9.96
C GLU A 71 -12.79 4.45 8.65
N ARG A 72 -12.61 5.78 8.68
CA ARG A 72 -12.47 6.61 7.48
C ARG A 72 -11.22 6.29 6.66
N LEU A 73 -10.10 5.93 7.32
CA LEU A 73 -8.88 5.51 6.63
C LEU A 73 -9.05 4.14 5.96
N ILE A 74 -9.79 3.22 6.58
CA ILE A 74 -10.17 1.92 6.01
C ILE A 74 -11.02 2.11 4.76
N GLU A 75 -12.09 2.90 4.85
CA GLU A 75 -12.99 3.21 3.72
C GLU A 75 -12.23 3.81 2.52
N ARG A 76 -11.18 4.58 2.79
CA ARG A 76 -10.31 5.16 1.76
C ARG A 76 -9.21 4.22 1.27
N GLY A 77 -9.11 3.01 1.80
CA GLY A 77 -8.07 2.03 1.43
C GLY A 77 -6.64 2.44 1.80
N LEU A 78 -6.46 3.28 2.84
CA LEU A 78 -5.16 3.86 3.18
C LEU A 78 -4.36 3.02 4.18
N ILE A 79 -5.00 2.15 4.94
CA ILE A 79 -4.38 1.42 6.04
C ILE A 79 -3.33 0.40 5.57
N GLU A 80 -3.41 -0.10 4.35
CA GLU A 80 -2.38 -0.99 3.80
C GLU A 80 -1.06 -0.23 3.54
N LEU A 81 -1.17 1.00 3.04
CA LEU A 81 -0.03 1.85 2.73
C LEU A 81 0.50 2.59 3.97
N MET A 82 -0.39 2.87 4.92
CA MET A 82 -0.12 3.56 6.18
C MET A 82 -0.66 2.73 7.34
N PRO A 83 0.05 1.68 7.78
CA PRO A 83 -0.34 0.90 8.92
C PRO A 83 -0.54 1.76 10.16
N VAL A 84 -1.63 1.48 10.90
CA VAL A 84 -2.05 2.25 12.08
C VAL A 84 -1.73 1.46 13.35
N ILE A 85 -0.99 2.06 14.26
CA ILE A 85 -0.73 1.55 15.60
C ILE A 85 -1.48 2.45 16.59
N PHE A 86 -2.40 1.86 17.35
CA PHE A 86 -3.09 2.59 18.41
C PHE A 86 -2.22 2.77 19.65
N LEU A 87 -2.27 3.96 20.22
CA LEU A 87 -1.80 4.22 21.58
C LEU A 87 -3.02 4.24 22.50
N THR A 88 -3.07 3.32 23.47
CA THR A 88 -4.28 3.13 24.28
C THR A 88 -3.97 3.32 25.77
N GLY A 89 -4.87 3.96 26.52
CA GLY A 89 -4.83 3.97 27.98
C GLY A 89 -5.45 2.70 28.60
N HIS A 90 -5.30 2.57 29.92
CA HIS A 90 -5.96 1.52 30.69
C HIS A 90 -7.49 1.53 30.49
N GLY A 91 -8.06 0.39 30.15
CA GLY A 91 -9.50 0.25 29.89
C GLY A 91 -9.91 0.32 28.43
N ASP A 92 -9.01 0.73 27.52
CA ASP A 92 -9.30 0.80 26.08
C ASP A 92 -8.82 -0.45 25.31
N VAL A 93 -8.14 -1.38 25.97
CA VAL A 93 -7.60 -2.60 25.35
C VAL A 93 -8.65 -3.40 24.60
N PRO A 94 -9.87 -3.66 25.11
CA PRO A 94 -10.90 -4.37 24.34
C PRO A 94 -11.26 -3.66 23.05
N THR A 95 -11.28 -2.34 23.08
CA THR A 95 -11.59 -1.47 21.93
C THR A 95 -10.45 -1.50 20.91
N ALA A 96 -9.20 -1.44 21.37
CA ALA A 96 -8.02 -1.56 20.53
C ALA A 96 -7.93 -2.94 19.85
N VAL A 97 -8.22 -4.02 20.58
CA VAL A 97 -8.31 -5.38 20.00
C VAL A 97 -9.38 -5.45 18.92
N ALA A 98 -10.55 -4.82 19.15
CA ALA A 98 -11.60 -4.76 18.13
C ALA A 98 -11.14 -3.97 16.88
N ALA A 99 -10.35 -2.91 17.06
CA ALA A 99 -9.80 -2.13 15.96
C ALA A 99 -8.75 -2.91 15.15
N VAL A 100 -7.89 -3.69 15.79
CA VAL A 100 -6.94 -4.60 15.09
C VAL A 100 -7.69 -5.63 14.26
N LYS A 101 -8.77 -6.22 14.80
CA LYS A 101 -9.64 -7.14 14.02
C LYS A 101 -10.30 -6.47 12.81
N ARG A 102 -10.41 -5.15 12.79
CA ARG A 102 -10.97 -4.37 11.67
C ARG A 102 -9.90 -3.87 10.70
N GLY A 103 -8.60 -4.13 10.95
CA GLY A 103 -7.53 -3.79 10.03
C GLY A 103 -6.47 -2.83 10.57
N ALA A 104 -6.53 -2.39 11.84
CA ALA A 104 -5.39 -1.74 12.46
C ALA A 104 -4.21 -2.69 12.51
N PHE A 105 -2.99 -2.16 12.36
CA PHE A 105 -1.77 -2.96 12.35
C PHE A 105 -1.51 -3.57 13.75
N ASP A 106 -1.57 -2.74 14.79
CA ASP A 106 -1.34 -3.17 16.17
C ASP A 106 -1.86 -2.12 17.17
N PHE A 107 -1.69 -2.41 18.46
CA PHE A 107 -1.88 -1.43 19.52
C PHE A 107 -0.76 -1.52 20.57
N VAL A 108 -0.53 -0.42 21.29
CA VAL A 108 0.44 -0.31 22.37
C VAL A 108 -0.23 0.37 23.56
N GLU A 109 -0.24 -0.30 24.71
CA GLU A 109 -0.86 0.22 25.93
C GLU A 109 0.08 1.18 26.67
N LYS A 110 -0.45 2.34 27.05
CA LYS A 110 0.23 3.34 27.88
C LYS A 110 0.15 2.91 29.37
N PRO A 111 1.26 2.91 30.17
CA PRO A 111 2.62 3.28 29.79
C PRO A 111 3.36 2.17 29.04
N PHE A 112 4.08 2.52 28.01
CA PHE A 112 4.84 1.58 27.16
C PHE A 112 6.35 1.77 27.31
N SER A 113 7.13 0.75 26.97
CA SER A 113 8.57 0.90 26.85
C SER A 113 8.93 1.50 25.49
N ASP A 114 9.91 2.40 25.47
CA ASP A 114 10.41 3.04 24.26
C ASP A 114 10.84 2.04 23.19
N ASN A 115 11.54 0.98 23.61
CA ASN A 115 12.00 -0.05 22.68
C ASN A 115 10.83 -0.82 22.06
N ALA A 116 9.85 -1.21 22.86
CA ALA A 116 8.68 -1.95 22.36
C ALA A 116 7.89 -1.12 21.32
N LEU A 117 7.69 0.18 21.59
CA LEU A 117 7.03 1.07 20.64
C LEU A 117 7.84 1.22 19.36
N VAL A 118 9.15 1.46 19.46
CA VAL A 118 10.02 1.61 18.28
C VAL A 118 10.04 0.34 17.44
N ASP A 119 10.10 -0.83 18.04
CA ASP A 119 10.05 -2.11 17.33
C ASP A 119 8.74 -2.26 16.52
N ARG A 120 7.60 -1.88 17.12
CA ARG A 120 6.29 -1.89 16.42
C ARG A 120 6.25 -0.88 15.26
N VAL A 121 6.78 0.32 15.47
CA VAL A 121 6.90 1.32 14.41
C VAL A 121 7.75 0.82 13.25
N GLN A 122 8.88 0.17 13.53
CA GLN A 122 9.73 -0.40 12.49
C GLN A 122 9.04 -1.51 11.70
N GLN A 123 8.30 -2.39 12.37
CA GLN A 123 7.49 -3.42 11.72
C GLN A 123 6.40 -2.80 10.83
N ALA A 124 5.71 -1.77 11.31
CA ALA A 124 4.70 -1.04 10.53
C ALA A 124 5.29 -0.37 9.29
N LEU A 125 6.47 0.26 9.43
CA LEU A 125 7.19 0.87 8.31
C LEU A 125 7.65 -0.18 7.29
N ALA A 126 8.08 -1.37 7.73
CA ALA A 126 8.42 -2.47 6.83
C ALA A 126 7.19 -2.95 6.04
N ALA A 127 6.05 -3.15 6.71
CA ALA A 127 4.80 -3.51 6.06
C ALA A 127 4.34 -2.44 5.03
N SER A 128 4.46 -1.15 5.38
CA SER A 128 4.19 -0.04 4.46
C SER A 128 5.10 -0.10 3.22
N SER A 129 6.40 -0.36 3.40
CA SER A 129 7.37 -0.47 2.30
C SER A 129 6.99 -1.58 1.32
N GLU A 130 6.60 -2.74 1.84
CA GLU A 130 6.14 -3.86 1.01
C GLU A 130 4.84 -3.53 0.26
N ALA A 131 3.88 -2.89 0.93
CA ALA A 131 2.63 -2.48 0.31
C ALA A 131 2.85 -1.45 -0.81
N ILE A 132 3.73 -0.46 -0.61
CA ILE A 132 4.12 0.52 -1.62
C ILE A 132 4.76 -0.19 -2.83
N THR A 133 5.66 -1.13 -2.58
CA THR A 133 6.32 -1.90 -3.65
C THR A 133 5.30 -2.70 -4.47
N ARG A 134 4.37 -3.42 -3.80
CA ARG A 134 3.30 -4.15 -4.48
C ARG A 134 2.39 -3.22 -5.30
N ARG A 135 2.01 -2.07 -4.73
CA ARG A 135 1.18 -1.07 -5.43
C ARG A 135 1.86 -0.55 -6.69
N ARG A 136 3.15 -0.20 -6.61
CA ARG A 136 3.94 0.26 -7.77
C ARG A 136 4.02 -0.79 -8.87
N ALA A 137 4.33 -2.03 -8.51
CA ALA A 137 4.38 -3.13 -9.46
C ALA A 137 3.02 -3.32 -10.16
N ARG A 138 1.91 -3.20 -9.41
CA ARG A 138 0.56 -3.27 -9.97
C ARG A 138 0.26 -2.10 -10.92
N GLN A 139 0.64 -0.87 -10.54
CA GLN A 139 0.45 0.31 -11.39
C GLN A 139 1.24 0.21 -12.70
N LEU A 140 2.53 -0.14 -12.64
CA LEU A 140 3.37 -0.34 -13.82
C LEU A 140 2.77 -1.39 -14.75
N ARG A 141 2.33 -2.52 -14.20
CA ARG A 141 1.67 -3.57 -14.99
C ARG A 141 0.39 -3.09 -15.65
N GLN A 142 -0.46 -2.34 -14.95
CA GLN A 142 -1.68 -1.77 -15.51
C GLN A 142 -1.38 -0.79 -16.65
N GLN A 143 -0.35 0.03 -16.49
CA GLN A 143 0.13 0.93 -17.55
C GLN A 143 0.60 0.15 -18.78
N SER A 144 1.45 -0.86 -18.59
CA SER A 144 1.92 -1.72 -19.69
C SER A 144 0.76 -2.42 -20.43
N LEU A 145 -0.23 -2.91 -19.67
CA LEU A 145 -1.44 -3.51 -20.26
C LEU A 145 -2.29 -2.49 -21.04
N ALA A 146 -2.35 -1.24 -20.56
CA ALA A 146 -3.08 -0.18 -21.25
C ALA A 146 -2.43 0.22 -22.59
N GLU A 147 -1.11 0.11 -22.70
CA GLU A 147 -0.34 0.39 -23.92
C GLU A 147 -0.47 -0.68 -25.01
N LEU A 148 -1.02 -1.87 -24.69
CA LEU A 148 -1.22 -2.92 -25.67
C LEU A 148 -2.31 -2.54 -26.67
N THR A 149 -2.02 -2.69 -27.95
CA THR A 149 -3.02 -2.63 -29.01
C THR A 149 -4.00 -3.81 -28.89
N GLU A 150 -5.17 -3.70 -29.51
CA GLU A 150 -6.15 -4.78 -29.54
C GLU A 150 -5.54 -6.09 -30.07
N ARG A 151 -4.74 -6.00 -31.14
CA ARG A 151 -4.07 -7.16 -31.73
C ARG A 151 -3.02 -7.79 -30.81
N GLU A 152 -2.27 -6.98 -30.07
CA GLU A 152 -1.32 -7.49 -29.08
C GLU A 152 -2.04 -8.17 -27.91
N ARG A 153 -3.21 -7.68 -27.49
CA ARG A 153 -4.06 -8.31 -26.46
C ARG A 153 -4.61 -9.66 -26.91
N GLU A 154 -5.07 -9.76 -28.18
CA GLU A 154 -5.53 -11.02 -28.76
C GLU A 154 -4.40 -12.06 -28.81
N VAL A 155 -3.20 -11.64 -29.20
CA VAL A 155 -2.01 -12.49 -29.18
C VAL A 155 -1.62 -12.85 -27.76
N MET A 156 -1.65 -11.91 -26.80
CA MET A 156 -1.35 -12.15 -25.39
C MET A 156 -2.21 -13.28 -24.82
N THR A 157 -3.52 -13.22 -25.01
CA THR A 157 -4.46 -14.23 -24.50
C THR A 157 -4.08 -15.64 -24.97
N ARG A 158 -3.70 -15.79 -26.22
CA ARG A 158 -3.33 -17.08 -26.82
C ARG A 158 -1.95 -17.56 -26.36
N VAL A 159 -1.02 -16.64 -26.20
CA VAL A 159 0.32 -16.93 -25.65
C VAL A 159 0.22 -17.46 -24.22
N ILE A 160 -0.64 -16.86 -23.39
CA ILE A 160 -0.89 -17.30 -22.01
C ILE A 160 -1.55 -18.69 -21.99
N ALA A 161 -2.44 -18.97 -22.95
CA ALA A 161 -3.04 -20.28 -23.15
C ALA A 161 -2.05 -21.34 -23.67
N GLY A 162 -0.80 -20.95 -23.97
CA GLY A 162 0.25 -21.89 -24.41
C GLY A 162 0.19 -22.27 -25.89
N LEU A 163 -0.56 -21.53 -26.72
CA LEU A 163 -0.68 -21.86 -28.14
C LEU A 163 0.62 -21.57 -28.88
N ALA A 164 0.98 -22.47 -29.81
CA ALA A 164 2.09 -22.29 -30.75
C ALA A 164 1.78 -21.17 -31.73
N ASN A 165 2.79 -20.46 -32.27
CA ASN A 165 2.62 -19.37 -33.20
C ASN A 165 1.79 -19.73 -34.45
N LYS A 166 1.89 -20.97 -34.92
CA LYS A 166 1.11 -21.45 -36.06
C LYS A 166 -0.39 -21.47 -35.78
N LEU A 167 -0.78 -21.96 -34.57
CA LEU A 167 -2.18 -22.01 -34.14
C LEU A 167 -2.73 -20.59 -33.93
N ILE A 168 -1.91 -19.69 -33.33
CA ILE A 168 -2.27 -18.28 -33.19
C ILE A 168 -2.50 -17.61 -34.53
N ALA A 169 -1.65 -17.91 -35.53
CA ALA A 169 -1.75 -17.37 -36.88
C ALA A 169 -3.07 -17.85 -37.55
N ASP A 170 -3.37 -19.14 -37.45
CA ASP A 170 -4.59 -19.73 -38.00
C ASP A 170 -5.85 -19.14 -37.33
N GLU A 171 -5.88 -19.01 -36.01
CA GLU A 171 -7.04 -18.44 -35.29
C GLU A 171 -7.26 -16.94 -35.54
N LEU A 172 -6.20 -16.18 -35.79
CA LEU A 172 -6.27 -14.74 -35.97
C LEU A 172 -6.31 -14.33 -37.47
N ASP A 173 -6.26 -15.31 -38.37
CA ASP A 173 -6.20 -15.11 -39.82
C ASP A 173 -5.06 -14.15 -40.24
N ILE A 174 -3.85 -14.43 -39.75
CA ILE A 174 -2.62 -13.67 -40.02
C ILE A 174 -1.44 -14.61 -40.29
N SER A 175 -0.35 -14.09 -40.84
CA SER A 175 0.86 -14.90 -41.01
C SER A 175 1.56 -15.20 -39.68
N VAL A 176 2.27 -16.35 -39.64
CA VAL A 176 3.16 -16.69 -38.50
C VAL A 176 4.16 -15.59 -38.22
N ARG A 177 4.70 -14.98 -39.27
CA ARG A 177 5.63 -13.82 -39.20
C ARG A 177 4.98 -12.62 -38.51
N THR A 178 3.70 -12.37 -38.76
CA THR A 178 2.94 -11.29 -38.10
C THR A 178 2.73 -11.59 -36.61
N VAL A 179 2.46 -12.84 -36.26
CA VAL A 179 2.38 -13.28 -34.84
C VAL A 179 3.71 -13.05 -34.11
N GLU A 180 4.84 -13.40 -34.75
CA GLU A 180 6.17 -13.17 -34.17
C GLU A 180 6.43 -11.69 -33.86
N VAL A 181 6.03 -10.80 -34.81
CA VAL A 181 6.15 -9.35 -34.61
C VAL A 181 5.29 -8.86 -33.47
N HIS A 182 4.03 -9.30 -33.38
CA HIS A 182 3.15 -8.92 -32.23
C HIS A 182 3.66 -9.48 -30.90
N ARG A 183 4.16 -10.71 -30.90
CA ARG A 183 4.77 -11.29 -29.68
C ARG A 183 6.00 -10.51 -29.22
N ALA A 184 6.88 -10.12 -30.14
CA ALA A 184 8.06 -9.33 -29.79
C ALA A 184 7.66 -7.99 -29.16
N ARG A 185 6.71 -7.27 -29.77
CA ARG A 185 6.18 -6.00 -29.23
C ARG A 185 5.47 -6.18 -27.89
N LEU A 186 4.67 -7.23 -27.76
CA LEU A 186 4.02 -7.60 -26.50
C LEU A 186 5.04 -7.80 -25.39
N PHE A 187 6.07 -8.61 -25.65
CA PHE A 187 7.09 -8.92 -24.65
C PHE A 187 7.91 -7.69 -24.26
N ASP A 188 8.22 -6.82 -25.23
CA ASP A 188 8.90 -5.55 -24.99
C ASP A 188 8.06 -4.63 -24.08
N LYS A 189 6.79 -4.39 -24.43
CA LYS A 189 5.86 -3.55 -23.64
C LYS A 189 5.60 -4.10 -22.24
N MET A 190 5.50 -5.42 -22.11
CA MET A 190 5.29 -6.08 -20.83
C MET A 190 6.59 -6.31 -20.02
N SER A 191 7.74 -5.92 -20.60
CA SER A 191 9.08 -6.12 -20.00
C SER A 191 9.36 -7.56 -19.61
N VAL A 192 8.93 -8.54 -20.39
CA VAL A 192 9.13 -9.99 -20.19
C VAL A 192 9.92 -10.60 -21.32
N ARG A 193 10.57 -11.74 -21.05
CA ARG A 193 11.40 -12.46 -22.05
C ARG A 193 10.77 -13.76 -22.53
N SER A 194 9.71 -14.23 -21.89
CA SER A 194 9.07 -15.50 -22.21
C SER A 194 7.56 -15.50 -21.91
N ALA A 195 6.85 -16.45 -22.54
CA ALA A 195 5.44 -16.69 -22.25
C ALA A 195 5.20 -17.10 -20.78
N VAL A 196 6.17 -17.80 -20.18
CA VAL A 196 6.10 -18.21 -18.78
C VAL A 196 6.18 -16.99 -17.86
N GLU A 197 7.12 -16.08 -18.11
CA GLU A 197 7.24 -14.82 -17.37
C GLU A 197 5.97 -13.98 -17.51
N LEU A 198 5.42 -13.87 -18.73
CA LEU A 198 4.17 -13.18 -18.96
C LEU A 198 3.01 -13.77 -18.18
N ALA A 199 2.86 -15.09 -18.18
CA ALA A 199 1.82 -15.79 -17.44
C ALA A 199 1.97 -15.61 -15.91
N ASN A 200 3.20 -15.65 -15.40
CA ASN A 200 3.47 -15.39 -13.98
C ASN A 200 3.15 -13.95 -13.59
N LEU A 201 3.60 -12.97 -14.39
CA LEU A 201 3.33 -11.54 -14.17
C LEU A 201 1.84 -11.25 -14.08
N LEU A 202 1.01 -11.92 -14.88
CA LEU A 202 -0.44 -11.73 -14.88
C LEU A 202 -1.14 -12.49 -13.75
N ARG A 203 -0.63 -13.64 -13.34
CA ARG A 203 -1.19 -14.42 -12.22
C ARG A 203 -0.98 -13.75 -10.87
N GLU A 204 0.14 -13.08 -10.66
CA GLU A 204 0.38 -12.25 -9.47
C GLU A 204 -0.60 -11.06 -9.33
N ALA A 205 -1.47 -10.85 -10.32
CA ALA A 205 -2.48 -9.82 -10.31
C ALA A 205 -3.79 -10.22 -9.62
N ASP A 206 -4.06 -11.52 -9.58
CA ASP A 206 -5.35 -12.07 -9.15
C ASP A 206 -5.32 -12.56 -7.68
N GLY A 207 -4.18 -12.41 -6.99
CA GLY A 207 -3.96 -12.77 -5.58
C GLY A 207 -3.65 -11.54 -4.75
#